data_2f64a72d00b134f4b52106a115cc1201
#
_entry.id   2f64a72d00b134f4b52106a115cc1201
#
_cell.length_a   1.000
_cell.length_b   1.000
_cell.length_c   1.000
_cell.angle_alpha   90.00
_cell.angle_beta   90.00
_cell.angle_gamma   90.00
#
_symmetry.space_group_name_H-M   'P 1'
#
loop_
_entity.id
_entity.type
_entity.pdbx_description
1 polymer ?
#
loop_
_entity_poly.entity_id
_entity_poly.type
_entity_poly.pdbx_seq_one_letter_code
_entity_poly.pdbx_strand_id
1 'polypeptide(L)'
;MIASAPAEPGVGCAGRGIITAIELLERYGVYEKSFDYVLYDVLGDVVCGGFAMPIREGKAQEIYLVTSGEFMSLYAANNIAKGIARYSRQSQVRVGGVICNCRNVSGEEAIVERFARRMGTRVLHVVPRSATAQEAEIACKTVVEYAPESPLAKVYGELATELSNNDRFSVPTPLSRAELEGLFADA
;
A
#
# COMPACT_ATOMS: atom_id res chain seq x y z
N MET A 1 -12.82 -3.28 12.22
CA MET A 1 -11.51 -2.61 12.02
C MET A 1 -10.84 -2.48 13.37
N ILE A 2 -9.60 -2.94 13.48
CA ILE A 2 -8.79 -2.82 14.72
C ILE A 2 -7.74 -1.75 14.40
N ALA A 3 -7.81 -0.61 15.08
CA ALA A 3 -6.81 0.44 14.94
C ALA A 3 -5.90 0.43 16.18
N SER A 4 -4.58 0.38 15.97
CA SER A 4 -3.64 0.71 17.03
C SER A 4 -3.62 2.24 17.17
N ALA A 5 -3.80 2.77 18.38
CA ALA A 5 -3.68 4.19 18.61
C ALA A 5 -2.29 4.68 18.16
N PRO A 6 -2.18 5.86 17.53
CA PRO A 6 -0.89 6.43 17.21
C PRO A 6 -0.11 6.66 18.52
N ALA A 7 1.18 6.32 18.52
CA ALA A 7 2.06 6.66 19.62
C ALA A 7 2.08 8.19 19.78
N GLU A 8 2.05 8.68 21.01
CA GLU A 8 2.21 10.10 21.26
C GLU A 8 3.54 10.61 20.65
N PRO A 9 3.54 11.77 20.01
CA PRO A 9 4.76 12.34 19.43
C PRO A 9 5.88 12.39 20.44
N GLY A 10 7.04 11.80 20.12
CA GLY A 10 8.21 11.77 21.00
C GLY A 10 8.29 10.60 21.99
N VAL A 11 7.31 9.71 22.03
CA VAL A 11 7.30 8.53 22.91
C VAL A 11 7.45 7.24 22.11
N GLY A 12 8.69 6.72 22.07
CA GLY A 12 8.98 5.37 21.59
C GLY A 12 8.98 5.20 20.06
N CYS A 13 9.32 4.00 19.61
CA CYS A 13 9.25 3.60 18.19
C CYS A 13 7.89 3.00 17.89
N ALA A 14 7.13 3.62 16.97
CA ALA A 14 5.82 3.11 16.51
C ALA A 14 5.87 1.65 16.05
N GLY A 15 7.01 1.19 15.51
CA GLY A 15 7.22 -0.19 15.12
C GLY A 15 7.11 -1.22 16.26
N ARG A 16 7.47 -0.86 17.50
CA ARG A 16 7.24 -1.73 18.67
C ARG A 16 5.75 -1.87 18.97
N GLY A 17 4.99 -0.79 18.85
CA GLY A 17 3.55 -0.81 19.06
C GLY A 17 2.85 -1.77 18.07
N ILE A 18 3.26 -1.79 16.81
CA ILE A 18 2.72 -2.69 15.78
C ILE A 18 3.03 -4.15 16.13
N ILE A 19 4.27 -4.46 16.51
CA ILE A 19 4.66 -5.81 16.94
C ILE A 19 3.76 -6.26 18.10
N THR A 20 3.67 -5.45 19.15
CA THR A 20 2.84 -5.76 20.32
C THR A 20 1.36 -5.93 19.95
N ALA A 21 0.82 -5.10 19.05
CA ALA A 21 -0.56 -5.21 18.61
C ALA A 21 -0.81 -6.54 17.89
N ILE A 22 0.09 -6.95 16.98
CA ILE A 22 -0.03 -8.23 16.26
C ILE A 22 0.10 -9.42 17.22
N GLU A 23 1.06 -9.38 18.14
CA GLU A 23 1.23 -10.42 19.17
C GLU A 23 -0.02 -10.56 20.07
N LEU A 24 -0.66 -9.45 20.44
CA LEU A 24 -1.91 -9.47 21.20
C LEU A 24 -3.04 -10.10 20.38
N LEU A 25 -3.17 -9.73 19.10
CA LEU A 25 -4.19 -10.32 18.22
C LEU A 25 -4.01 -11.84 18.10
N GLU A 26 -2.78 -12.32 17.98
CA GLU A 26 -2.45 -13.75 17.99
C GLU A 26 -2.81 -14.40 19.31
N ARG A 27 -2.37 -13.81 20.43
CA ARG A 27 -2.63 -14.32 21.77
C ARG A 27 -4.13 -14.44 22.08
N TYR A 28 -4.95 -13.55 21.53
CA TYR A 28 -6.41 -13.60 21.67
C TYR A 28 -7.10 -14.45 20.58
N GLY A 29 -6.35 -15.20 19.79
CA GLY A 29 -6.89 -16.09 18.75
C GLY A 29 -7.67 -15.36 17.66
N VAL A 30 -7.37 -14.08 17.40
CA VAL A 30 -8.12 -13.30 16.41
C VAL A 30 -7.93 -13.88 15.00
N TYR A 31 -6.75 -14.38 14.69
CA TYR A 31 -6.44 -15.00 13.39
C TYR A 31 -6.99 -16.43 13.23
N GLU A 32 -7.46 -17.05 14.32
CA GLU A 32 -8.13 -18.35 14.28
C GLU A 32 -9.59 -18.23 13.79
N LYS A 33 -10.12 -17.00 13.75
CA LYS A 33 -11.43 -16.72 13.19
C LYS A 33 -11.36 -16.84 11.66
N SER A 34 -12.45 -17.35 11.07
CA SER A 34 -12.58 -17.40 9.61
C SER A 34 -12.79 -15.99 9.06
N PHE A 35 -11.72 -15.39 8.52
CA PHE A 35 -11.77 -14.16 7.75
C PHE A 35 -11.53 -14.47 6.28
N ASP A 36 -12.28 -13.85 5.38
CA ASP A 36 -12.00 -13.91 3.94
C ASP A 36 -10.72 -13.16 3.61
N TYR A 37 -10.48 -12.00 4.29
CA TYR A 37 -9.31 -11.15 4.10
C TYR A 37 -8.82 -10.58 5.43
N VAL A 38 -7.51 -10.45 5.56
CA VAL A 38 -6.84 -9.67 6.61
C VAL A 38 -5.99 -8.61 5.93
N LEU A 39 -6.35 -7.34 6.11
CA LEU A 39 -5.65 -6.19 5.53
C LEU A 39 -4.78 -5.50 6.58
N TYR A 40 -3.50 -5.35 6.27
CA TYR A 40 -2.56 -4.57 7.06
C TYR A 40 -2.34 -3.22 6.37
N ASP A 41 -2.92 -2.18 6.93
CA ASP A 41 -2.69 -0.79 6.47
C ASP A 41 -1.39 -0.28 7.09
N VAL A 42 -0.33 -0.19 6.27
CA VAL A 42 1.02 0.12 6.70
C VAL A 42 1.48 1.43 6.09
N LEU A 43 2.04 2.31 6.93
CA LEU A 43 2.61 3.59 6.48
C LEU A 43 3.74 3.39 5.46
N GLY A 44 3.76 4.25 4.44
CA GLY A 44 4.71 4.16 3.32
C GLY A 44 6.14 4.62 3.64
N ASP A 45 6.35 5.47 4.63
CA ASP A 45 7.64 6.02 5.04
C ASP A 45 8.37 5.16 6.08
N VAL A 46 8.33 3.86 5.90
CA VAL A 46 8.78 2.85 6.85
C VAL A 46 10.29 2.91 7.10
N VAL A 47 10.69 3.64 8.12
CA VAL A 47 12.09 3.76 8.54
C VAL A 47 12.46 2.73 9.62
N CYS A 48 11.49 2.13 10.33
CA CYS A 48 11.80 1.19 11.40
C CYS A 48 11.26 -0.22 11.13
N GLY A 49 12.06 -1.22 11.52
CA GLY A 49 11.81 -2.64 11.25
C GLY A 49 10.49 -3.20 11.80
N GLY A 50 9.79 -2.46 12.67
CA GLY A 50 8.48 -2.86 13.19
C GLY A 50 7.38 -2.84 12.14
N PHE A 51 7.42 -1.89 11.20
CA PHE A 51 6.45 -1.84 10.10
C PHE A 51 6.64 -2.97 9.09
N ALA A 52 7.86 -3.50 8.97
CA ALA A 52 8.14 -4.65 8.12
C ALA A 52 7.77 -5.99 8.78
N MET A 53 7.29 -5.98 10.02
CA MET A 53 7.00 -7.21 10.77
C MET A 53 5.97 -8.10 10.08
N PRO A 54 4.82 -7.61 9.57
CA PRO A 54 3.88 -8.46 8.86
C PRO A 54 4.50 -9.16 7.63
N ILE A 55 5.42 -8.47 6.96
CA ILE A 55 6.14 -8.99 5.80
C ILE A 55 7.18 -10.03 6.24
N ARG A 56 7.99 -9.70 7.26
CA ARG A 56 9.07 -10.52 7.77
C ARG A 56 8.58 -11.82 8.39
N GLU A 57 7.51 -11.76 9.15
CA GLU A 57 6.91 -12.92 9.84
C GLU A 57 5.94 -13.72 8.92
N GLY A 58 5.84 -13.35 7.63
CA GLY A 58 4.98 -14.04 6.66
C GLY A 58 3.48 -13.89 6.92
N LYS A 59 3.07 -12.89 7.72
CA LYS A 59 1.66 -12.58 7.98
C LYS A 59 0.98 -11.96 6.77
N ALA A 60 1.71 -11.10 6.05
CA ALA A 60 1.28 -10.53 4.78
C ALA A 60 2.06 -11.18 3.65
N GLN A 61 1.37 -11.82 2.73
CA GLN A 61 1.96 -12.51 1.58
C GLN A 61 1.86 -11.66 0.32
N GLU A 62 0.79 -10.90 0.18
CA GLU A 62 0.50 -10.04 -0.95
C GLU A 62 0.66 -8.58 -0.56
N ILE A 63 1.49 -7.87 -1.27
CA ILE A 63 1.74 -6.44 -1.02
C ILE A 63 1.29 -5.64 -2.23
N TYR A 64 0.43 -4.68 -1.99
CA TYR A 64 0.00 -3.70 -2.98
C TYR A 64 0.60 -2.34 -2.62
N LEU A 65 1.33 -1.75 -3.57
CA LEU A 65 1.99 -0.46 -3.36
C LEU A 65 1.06 0.67 -3.77
N VAL A 66 0.59 1.45 -2.81
CA VAL A 66 -0.20 2.66 -3.10
C VAL A 66 0.75 3.84 -3.25
N THR A 67 0.74 4.50 -4.40
CA THR A 67 1.62 5.64 -4.70
C THR A 67 0.94 6.64 -5.62
N SER A 68 1.51 7.82 -5.75
CA SER A 68 1.15 8.83 -6.74
C SER A 68 2.32 9.07 -7.70
N GLY A 69 2.14 9.92 -8.71
CA GLY A 69 3.21 10.34 -9.62
C GLY A 69 4.22 11.30 -9.03
N GLU A 70 4.11 11.66 -7.76
CA GLU A 70 5.06 12.54 -7.07
C GLU A 70 6.36 11.78 -6.73
N PHE A 71 7.52 12.45 -6.92
CA PHE A 71 8.82 11.83 -6.68
C PHE A 71 8.96 11.18 -5.30
N MET A 72 8.53 11.89 -4.24
CA MET A 72 8.65 11.38 -2.87
C MET A 72 7.73 10.18 -2.61
N SER A 73 6.57 10.13 -3.26
CA SER A 73 5.66 8.98 -3.18
C SER A 73 6.27 7.74 -3.84
N LEU A 74 6.85 7.90 -5.04
CA LEU A 74 7.57 6.83 -5.73
C LEU A 74 8.82 6.39 -4.98
N TYR A 75 9.54 7.33 -4.36
CA TYR A 75 10.71 7.03 -3.53
C TYR A 75 10.31 6.15 -2.32
N ALA A 76 9.22 6.51 -1.63
CA ALA A 76 8.68 5.72 -0.51
C ALA A 76 8.27 4.31 -0.98
N ALA A 77 7.50 4.19 -2.06
CA ALA A 77 7.09 2.91 -2.65
C ALA A 77 8.30 2.05 -3.04
N ASN A 78 9.35 2.66 -3.62
CA ASN A 78 10.60 1.97 -3.95
C ASN A 78 11.34 1.45 -2.71
N ASN A 79 11.31 2.18 -1.60
CA ASN A 79 11.91 1.71 -0.34
C ASN A 79 11.14 0.51 0.25
N ILE A 80 9.81 0.50 0.14
CA ILE A 80 9.01 -0.68 0.49
C ILE A 80 9.41 -1.86 -0.41
N ALA A 81 9.55 -1.64 -1.72
CA ALA A 81 9.98 -2.67 -2.67
C ALA A 81 11.36 -3.26 -2.31
N LYS A 82 12.31 -2.44 -1.81
CA LYS A 82 13.60 -2.94 -1.28
C LYS A 82 13.41 -3.91 -0.11
N GLY A 83 12.48 -3.57 0.79
CA GLY A 83 12.11 -4.44 1.91
C GLY A 83 11.55 -5.78 1.42
N ILE A 84 10.59 -5.73 0.50
CA ILE A 84 9.97 -6.93 -0.08
C ILE A 84 11.02 -7.79 -0.79
N ALA A 85 11.86 -7.21 -1.64
CA ALA A 85 12.93 -7.94 -2.34
C ALA A 85 13.90 -8.63 -1.36
N ARG A 86 14.21 -7.97 -0.24
CA ARG A 86 15.07 -8.53 0.81
C ARG A 86 14.42 -9.74 1.50
N TYR A 87 13.14 -9.64 1.85
CA TYR A 87 12.45 -10.68 2.60
C TYR A 87 11.85 -11.78 1.72
N SER A 88 11.66 -11.55 0.44
CA SER A 88 11.08 -12.53 -0.51
C SER A 88 11.83 -13.86 -0.62
N ARG A 89 13.08 -13.90 -0.17
CA ARG A 89 13.90 -15.14 -0.10
C ARG A 89 13.59 -15.98 1.12
N GLN A 90 13.09 -15.37 2.20
CA GLN A 90 12.82 -16.02 3.48
C GLN A 90 11.32 -16.22 3.71
N SER A 91 10.50 -15.39 3.06
CA SER A 91 9.04 -15.44 3.11
C SER A 91 8.47 -15.52 1.69
N GLN A 92 7.21 -15.92 1.59
CA GLN A 92 6.52 -15.99 0.29
C GLN A 92 5.95 -14.63 -0.16
N VAL A 93 6.40 -13.53 0.47
CA VAL A 93 5.91 -12.19 0.16
C VAL A 93 6.19 -11.78 -1.28
N ARG A 94 5.20 -11.22 -1.96
CA ARG A 94 5.26 -10.78 -3.36
C ARG A 94 4.49 -9.47 -3.52
N VAL A 95 4.85 -8.71 -4.56
CA VAL A 95 4.07 -7.55 -5.00
C VAL A 95 2.97 -8.02 -5.94
N GLY A 96 1.73 -7.70 -5.61
CA GLY A 96 0.55 -7.95 -6.44
C GLY A 96 0.30 -6.84 -7.47
N GLY A 97 0.85 -5.66 -7.26
CA GLY A 97 0.72 -4.53 -8.17
C GLY A 97 0.91 -3.19 -7.48
N VAL A 98 0.82 -2.15 -8.29
CA VAL A 98 0.83 -0.74 -7.86
C VAL A 98 -0.57 -0.17 -8.04
N ILE A 99 -1.07 0.53 -7.03
CA ILE A 99 -2.30 1.30 -7.10
C ILE A 99 -1.90 2.77 -7.24
N CYS A 100 -2.26 3.39 -8.37
CA CYS A 100 -2.02 4.80 -8.60
C CYS A 100 -3.11 5.62 -7.92
N ASN A 101 -2.79 6.25 -6.79
CA ASN A 101 -3.70 7.17 -6.10
C ASN A 101 -3.40 8.60 -6.55
N CYS A 102 -4.13 9.08 -7.56
CA CYS A 102 -3.84 10.33 -8.26
C CYS A 102 -3.90 11.57 -7.37
N ARG A 103 -2.94 12.48 -7.61
CA ARG A 103 -2.83 13.79 -6.94
C ARG A 103 -2.98 14.96 -7.91
N ASN A 104 -3.38 14.69 -9.17
CA ASN A 104 -3.45 15.64 -10.28
C ASN A 104 -2.06 16.18 -10.70
N VAL A 105 -1.05 15.34 -10.63
CA VAL A 105 0.27 15.63 -11.20
C VAL A 105 0.22 15.40 -12.73
N SER A 106 0.85 16.28 -13.50
CA SER A 106 0.90 16.13 -14.96
C SER A 106 1.61 14.82 -15.35
N GLY A 107 1.02 14.05 -16.26
CA GLY A 107 1.58 12.77 -16.71
C GLY A 107 1.64 11.66 -15.65
N GLU A 108 0.91 11.83 -14.55
CA GLU A 108 0.99 10.99 -13.35
C GLU A 108 0.85 9.49 -13.62
N GLU A 109 -0.17 9.11 -14.37
CA GLU A 109 -0.42 7.71 -14.70
C GLU A 109 0.74 7.11 -15.51
N ALA A 110 1.25 7.85 -16.49
CA ALA A 110 2.38 7.40 -17.31
C ALA A 110 3.68 7.25 -16.48
N ILE A 111 3.90 8.13 -15.49
CA ILE A 111 5.04 8.05 -14.58
C ILE A 111 4.93 6.79 -13.71
N VAL A 112 3.75 6.55 -13.09
CA VAL A 112 3.52 5.38 -12.24
C VAL A 112 3.57 4.09 -13.05
N GLU A 113 3.09 4.09 -14.30
CA GLU A 113 3.18 2.95 -15.22
C GLU A 113 4.65 2.60 -15.54
N ARG A 114 5.49 3.61 -15.84
CA ARG A 114 6.93 3.41 -16.04
C ARG A 114 7.61 2.87 -14.78
N PHE A 115 7.27 3.40 -13.62
CA PHE A 115 7.77 2.93 -12.34
C PHE A 115 7.42 1.45 -12.11
N ALA A 116 6.15 1.09 -12.23
CA ALA A 116 5.69 -0.28 -12.02
C ALA A 116 6.39 -1.27 -12.97
N ARG A 117 6.48 -0.91 -14.25
CA ARG A 117 7.12 -1.74 -15.28
C ARG A 117 8.62 -1.93 -15.02
N ARG A 118 9.35 -0.86 -14.67
CA ARG A 118 10.78 -0.98 -14.32
C ARG A 118 11.02 -1.80 -13.07
N MET A 119 10.09 -1.75 -12.12
CA MET A 119 10.14 -2.55 -10.90
C MET A 119 9.78 -4.03 -11.13
N GLY A 120 9.33 -4.42 -12.34
CA GLY A 120 8.94 -5.79 -12.68
C GLY A 120 7.53 -6.16 -12.22
N THR A 121 6.65 -5.16 -12.09
CA THR A 121 5.23 -5.33 -11.77
C THR A 121 4.35 -4.50 -12.72
N ARG A 122 3.10 -4.27 -12.36
CA ARG A 122 2.15 -3.51 -13.15
C ARG A 122 1.37 -2.51 -12.28
N VAL A 123 0.79 -1.50 -12.91
CA VAL A 123 -0.32 -0.76 -12.30
C VAL A 123 -1.52 -1.70 -12.29
N LEU A 124 -2.05 -1.96 -11.10
CA LEU A 124 -3.25 -2.77 -10.92
C LEU A 124 -4.48 -1.91 -11.17
N HIS A 125 -4.53 -0.72 -10.56
CA HIS A 125 -5.68 0.17 -10.65
C HIS A 125 -5.26 1.63 -10.52
N VAL A 126 -6.10 2.53 -11.08
CA VAL A 126 -5.93 3.98 -10.96
C VAL A 126 -7.12 4.55 -10.20
N VAL A 127 -6.83 5.22 -9.08
CA VAL A 127 -7.83 5.90 -8.26
C VAL A 127 -7.72 7.40 -8.50
N PRO A 128 -8.68 8.01 -9.18
CA PRO A 128 -8.64 9.44 -9.49
C PRO A 128 -8.83 10.29 -8.23
N ARG A 129 -8.23 11.48 -8.21
CA ARG A 129 -8.52 12.46 -7.17
C ARG A 129 -9.95 12.95 -7.31
N SER A 130 -10.69 12.97 -6.20
CA SER A 130 -12.09 13.37 -6.16
C SER A 130 -12.41 14.17 -4.91
N ALA A 131 -13.25 15.21 -5.05
CA ALA A 131 -13.79 15.95 -3.91
C ALA A 131 -14.66 15.05 -3.01
N THR A 132 -15.34 14.06 -3.59
CA THR A 132 -16.16 13.09 -2.84
C THR A 132 -15.39 12.36 -1.75
N ALA A 133 -14.09 12.09 -1.96
CA ALA A 133 -13.24 11.49 -0.93
C ALA A 133 -13.12 12.42 0.28
N GLN A 134 -12.85 13.71 0.05
CA GLN A 134 -12.71 14.71 1.11
C GLN A 134 -14.04 14.95 1.84
N GLU A 135 -15.14 14.99 1.12
CA GLU A 135 -16.48 15.12 1.72
C GLU A 135 -16.83 13.92 2.62
N ALA A 136 -16.50 12.71 2.18
CA ALA A 136 -16.67 11.49 2.95
C ALA A 136 -15.81 11.50 4.23
N GLU A 137 -14.54 11.93 4.13
CA GLU A 137 -13.64 12.09 5.29
C GLU A 137 -14.22 13.07 6.32
N ILE A 138 -14.71 14.24 5.89
CA ILE A 138 -15.34 15.23 6.78
C ILE A 138 -16.58 14.62 7.47
N ALA A 139 -17.32 13.77 6.77
CA ALA A 139 -18.47 13.06 7.31
C ALA A 139 -18.10 11.84 8.17
N CYS A 140 -16.81 11.55 8.36
CA CYS A 140 -16.29 10.34 9.04
C CYS A 140 -16.87 9.03 8.45
N LYS A 141 -17.01 8.96 7.13
CA LYS A 141 -17.52 7.82 6.38
C LYS A 141 -16.55 7.39 5.29
N THR A 142 -16.65 6.15 4.87
CA THR A 142 -16.02 5.73 3.61
C THR A 142 -16.78 6.34 2.43
N VAL A 143 -16.13 6.44 1.27
CA VAL A 143 -16.78 6.93 0.04
C VAL A 143 -17.99 6.08 -0.32
N VAL A 144 -17.91 4.76 -0.14
CA VAL A 144 -19.00 3.82 -0.45
C VAL A 144 -20.20 4.02 0.48
N GLU A 145 -19.96 4.38 1.75
CA GLU A 145 -21.05 4.71 2.71
C GLU A 145 -21.63 6.09 2.48
N TYR A 146 -20.79 7.06 2.09
CA TYR A 146 -21.19 8.45 1.91
C TYR A 146 -21.93 8.67 0.60
N ALA A 147 -21.39 8.14 -0.50
CA ALA A 147 -21.90 8.34 -1.85
C ALA A 147 -21.79 7.06 -2.68
N PRO A 148 -22.60 6.01 -2.39
CA PRO A 148 -22.47 4.67 -3.00
C PRO A 148 -22.61 4.68 -4.52
N GLU A 149 -23.39 5.62 -5.09
CA GLU A 149 -23.61 5.73 -6.53
C GLU A 149 -22.60 6.65 -7.23
N SER A 150 -21.63 7.20 -6.51
CA SER A 150 -20.64 8.10 -7.08
C SER A 150 -19.68 7.37 -8.01
N PRO A 151 -19.09 8.08 -9.00
CA PRO A 151 -18.05 7.49 -9.85
C PRO A 151 -16.88 6.92 -9.03
N LEU A 152 -16.50 7.60 -7.92
CA LEU A 152 -15.40 7.14 -7.07
C LEU A 152 -15.75 5.84 -6.30
N ALA A 153 -17.01 5.69 -5.85
CA ALA A 153 -17.46 4.44 -5.23
C ALA A 153 -17.38 3.25 -6.20
N LYS A 154 -17.68 3.46 -7.48
CA LYS A 154 -17.52 2.45 -8.53
C LYS A 154 -16.05 2.07 -8.73
N VAL A 155 -15.16 3.07 -8.79
CA VAL A 155 -13.70 2.84 -8.87
C VAL A 155 -13.21 1.97 -7.71
N TYR A 156 -13.64 2.23 -6.48
CA TYR A 156 -13.29 1.37 -5.33
C TYR A 156 -13.87 -0.05 -5.44
N GLY A 157 -15.07 -0.21 -6.00
CA GLY A 157 -15.66 -1.51 -6.27
C GLY A 157 -14.88 -2.32 -7.31
N GLU A 158 -14.43 -1.66 -8.37
CA GLU A 158 -13.55 -2.23 -9.41
C GLU A 158 -12.20 -2.62 -8.81
N LEU A 159 -11.56 -1.73 -8.04
CA LEU A 159 -10.32 -2.02 -7.32
C LEU A 159 -10.47 -3.25 -6.42
N ALA A 160 -11.54 -3.33 -5.63
CA ALA A 160 -11.79 -4.48 -4.75
C ALA A 160 -11.94 -5.79 -5.56
N THR A 161 -12.59 -5.73 -6.71
CA THR A 161 -12.74 -6.87 -7.62
C THR A 161 -11.39 -7.30 -8.21
N GLU A 162 -10.56 -6.35 -8.63
CA GLU A 162 -9.23 -6.63 -9.17
C GLU A 162 -8.29 -7.20 -8.10
N LEU A 163 -8.34 -6.68 -6.87
CA LEU A 163 -7.57 -7.23 -5.75
C LEU A 163 -7.97 -8.67 -5.45
N SER A 164 -9.28 -8.95 -5.41
CA SER A 164 -9.81 -10.28 -5.10
C SER A 164 -9.50 -11.33 -6.17
N ASN A 165 -9.38 -10.90 -7.42
CA ASN A 165 -9.11 -11.78 -8.56
C ASN A 165 -7.64 -11.77 -9.01
N ASN A 166 -6.76 -11.08 -8.29
CA ASN A 166 -5.37 -10.97 -8.70
C ASN A 166 -4.63 -12.30 -8.51
N ASP A 167 -4.08 -12.81 -9.59
CA ASP A 167 -3.27 -14.03 -9.64
C ASP A 167 -1.81 -13.76 -10.05
N ARG A 168 -1.45 -12.48 -10.24
CA ARG A 168 -0.13 -12.06 -10.73
C ARG A 168 0.69 -11.40 -9.64
N PHE A 169 1.72 -12.10 -9.23
CA PHE A 169 2.62 -11.67 -8.17
C PHE A 169 4.08 -11.73 -8.63
N SER A 170 4.89 -10.78 -8.20
CA SER A 170 6.29 -10.72 -8.57
C SER A 170 7.18 -10.38 -7.38
N VAL A 171 8.46 -10.74 -7.47
CA VAL A 171 9.50 -10.18 -6.62
C VAL A 171 9.94 -8.87 -7.27
N PRO A 172 9.81 -7.74 -6.58
CA PRO A 172 10.14 -6.45 -7.18
C PRO A 172 11.65 -6.29 -7.41
N THR A 173 11.99 -5.56 -8.46
CA THR A 173 13.35 -5.06 -8.71
C THR A 173 13.40 -3.57 -8.35
N PRO A 174 13.88 -3.20 -7.15
CA PRO A 174 13.91 -1.81 -6.73
C PRO A 174 14.82 -0.96 -7.63
N LEU A 175 14.39 0.26 -7.91
CA LEU A 175 15.13 1.21 -8.73
C LEU A 175 16.24 1.89 -7.92
N SER A 176 17.34 2.21 -8.58
CA SER A 176 18.34 3.15 -8.07
C SER A 176 17.78 4.59 -8.06
N ARG A 177 18.49 5.50 -7.38
CA ARG A 177 18.08 6.92 -7.36
C ARG A 177 18.06 7.53 -8.77
N ALA A 178 19.08 7.27 -9.58
CA ALA A 178 19.16 7.78 -10.95
C ALA A 178 18.01 7.28 -11.84
N GLU A 179 17.61 6.01 -11.67
CA GLU A 179 16.48 5.44 -12.39
C GLU A 179 15.15 6.07 -11.95
N LEU A 180 14.97 6.39 -10.65
CA LEU A 180 13.80 7.10 -10.16
C LEU A 180 13.73 8.52 -10.72
N GLU A 181 14.86 9.25 -10.71
CA GLU A 181 14.95 10.59 -11.30
C GLU A 181 14.65 10.57 -12.82
N GLY A 182 15.13 9.53 -13.51
CA GLY A 182 14.88 9.33 -14.95
C GLY A 182 13.41 9.01 -15.31
N LEU A 183 12.53 8.70 -14.35
CA LEU A 183 11.10 8.52 -14.63
C LEU A 183 10.42 9.82 -15.07
N PHE A 184 10.98 10.96 -14.70
CA PHE A 184 10.42 12.29 -14.94
C PHE A 184 11.04 13.01 -16.16
N ALA A 185 12.10 12.46 -16.76
CA ALA A 185 12.80 13.09 -17.87
C ALA A 185 11.96 13.16 -19.16
N ASP A 186 10.95 12.29 -19.29
CA ASP A 186 10.09 12.17 -20.46
C ASP A 186 8.61 12.50 -20.13
N ALA A 187 8.35 13.25 -19.06
CA ALA A 187 7.00 13.56 -18.56
C ALA A 187 6.56 14.98 -18.96
#